data_93c9463b0bafce7179725b71676e2780
#
_entry.id   93c9463b0bafce7179725b71676e2780
#
_cell.length_a   1.000
_cell.length_b   1.000
_cell.length_c   1.000
_cell.angle_alpha   90.00
_cell.angle_beta   90.00
_cell.angle_gamma   90.00
#
_symmetry.space_group_name_H-M   'P 1'
#
loop_
_entity.id
_entity.type
_entity.pdbx_description
1 polymer ?
#
loop_
_entity_poly.entity_id
_entity_poly.type
_entity_poly.pdbx_seq_one_letter_code
_entity_poly.pdbx_strand_id
1 'polypeptide(L)'
;VQDVQNTPIEENRVGLTHFAFTFPSQEEVLRFTEQMRSEGYTIAGEPRTSGDGYFESVVLDPDGNRIECVYRRTANESKNKARQETEIESIPPVTLHTERLFLRPFEERDAETFFACCQNPNLGNNAGWPPHRTLDESRRILHSTFINQEGIWAVILKDTKQLIGSVGIIPDPKRENPQVRMLGYWLDESYWGKGYMTEAVQGVLNYGFEELRLSLITATCYPHNKRSQKVLKKNGFIYEGTLHQAELTYNGNIYDHQCYYLPGISQPTPEDYDEILHVWEMSVRHTHDFLTEEHIQFYKPLVRKHYLPAVELFVIRNANGKIAAFMGLSDELIEMLFVHPDEQRKGYGKRLMEYARDKKQMDKVDVNEQNEKALQFLSLIHISEPTRLAL
;
A
#
# COMPACT_ATOMS: atom_id res chain seq x y z
N VAL A 1 -16.76 -13.68 58.98
CA VAL A 1 -15.46 -14.29 59.17
C VAL A 1 -15.71 -15.76 59.44
N GLN A 2 -15.60 -16.62 58.43
CA GLN A 2 -15.60 -18.07 58.60
C GLN A 2 -14.21 -18.54 58.12
N ASP A 3 -13.59 -19.34 58.98
CA ASP A 3 -12.31 -20.00 58.77
C ASP A 3 -12.28 -20.77 57.47
N VAL A 4 -11.42 -20.36 56.58
CA VAL A 4 -11.06 -21.15 55.39
C VAL A 4 -9.89 -22.04 55.81
N GLN A 5 -10.14 -23.34 55.94
CA GLN A 5 -9.14 -24.35 56.20
C GLN A 5 -8.08 -24.36 55.12
N ASN A 6 -6.82 -24.24 55.51
CA ASN A 6 -5.62 -24.45 54.71
C ASN A 6 -5.58 -25.90 54.19
N THR A 7 -6.00 -26.13 52.95
CA THR A 7 -5.71 -27.37 52.22
C THR A 7 -4.60 -27.08 51.21
N PRO A 8 -3.52 -27.84 51.13
CA PRO A 8 -2.49 -27.65 50.12
C PRO A 8 -3.11 -27.78 48.73
N ILE A 9 -2.87 -26.82 47.86
CA ILE A 9 -3.36 -26.82 46.47
C ILE A 9 -2.49 -27.82 45.70
N GLU A 10 -3.09 -28.96 45.32
CA GLU A 10 -2.46 -29.86 44.32
C GLU A 10 -2.33 -29.17 42.97
N GLU A 11 -1.14 -29.21 42.39
CA GLU A 11 -0.71 -28.50 41.17
C GLU A 11 -1.48 -28.84 39.88
N ASN A 12 -2.56 -29.57 39.88
CA ASN A 12 -3.28 -30.05 38.69
C ASN A 12 -4.82 -30.02 38.79
N ARG A 13 -5.41 -29.01 39.45
CA ARG A 13 -6.86 -28.81 39.38
C ARG A 13 -7.23 -27.68 38.41
N VAL A 14 -8.15 -28.01 37.51
CA VAL A 14 -8.82 -27.06 36.59
C VAL A 14 -9.67 -26.09 37.45
N GLY A 15 -9.16 -24.91 37.70
CA GLY A 15 -9.77 -23.79 38.39
C GLY A 15 -8.89 -22.56 38.28
N LEU A 16 -9.41 -21.38 38.58
CA LEU A 16 -8.61 -20.13 38.59
C LEU A 16 -7.45 -20.29 39.59
N THR A 17 -6.27 -20.65 39.08
CA THR A 17 -5.09 -20.99 39.89
C THR A 17 -4.16 -19.79 40.09
N HIS A 18 -4.41 -18.66 39.42
CA HIS A 18 -3.57 -17.46 39.49
C HIS A 18 -4.31 -16.21 39.01
N PHE A 19 -3.82 -15.05 39.46
CA PHE A 19 -4.21 -13.75 38.91
C PHE A 19 -3.14 -13.28 37.94
N ALA A 20 -3.55 -12.77 36.77
CA ALA A 20 -2.65 -12.19 35.81
C ALA A 20 -2.87 -10.68 35.71
N PHE A 21 -1.79 -9.89 35.83
CA PHE A 21 -1.79 -8.45 35.65
C PHE A 21 -1.00 -8.11 34.37
N THR A 22 -1.60 -7.33 33.49
CA THR A 22 -0.95 -6.90 32.25
C THR A 22 -0.16 -5.62 32.49
N PHE A 23 1.12 -5.65 32.10
CA PHE A 23 2.04 -4.52 32.17
C PHE A 23 2.23 -3.89 30.78
N PRO A 24 2.55 -2.57 30.69
CA PRO A 24 2.66 -1.86 29.43
C PRO A 24 3.95 -2.19 28.64
N SER A 25 5.00 -2.73 29.29
CA SER A 25 6.25 -3.12 28.62
C SER A 25 6.99 -4.24 29.37
N GLN A 26 8.00 -4.84 28.70
CA GLN A 26 8.90 -5.81 29.35
C GLN A 26 9.71 -5.18 30.48
N GLU A 27 10.14 -3.93 30.28
CA GLU A 27 10.89 -3.19 31.31
C GLU A 27 10.04 -2.97 32.58
N GLU A 28 8.74 -2.76 32.42
CA GLU A 28 7.83 -2.62 33.57
C GLU A 28 7.65 -3.93 34.32
N VAL A 29 7.58 -5.08 33.64
CA VAL A 29 7.56 -6.40 34.28
C VAL A 29 8.86 -6.63 35.05
N LEU A 30 10.02 -6.35 34.43
CA LEU A 30 11.31 -6.46 35.10
C LEU A 30 11.39 -5.56 36.33
N ARG A 31 11.04 -4.29 36.21
CA ARG A 31 11.08 -3.30 37.29
C ARG A 31 10.18 -3.73 38.46
N PHE A 32 8.96 -4.15 38.14
CA PHE A 32 8.02 -4.60 39.16
C PHE A 32 8.53 -5.87 39.88
N THR A 33 9.08 -6.83 39.16
CA THR A 33 9.64 -8.06 39.74
C THR A 33 10.78 -7.74 40.70
N GLU A 34 11.70 -6.85 40.33
CA GLU A 34 12.82 -6.44 41.17
C GLU A 34 12.34 -5.64 42.38
N GLN A 35 11.32 -4.80 42.25
CA GLN A 35 10.70 -4.10 43.34
C GLN A 35 10.11 -5.11 44.34
N MET A 36 9.30 -6.07 43.89
CA MET A 36 8.72 -7.10 44.77
C MET A 36 9.79 -7.94 45.48
N ARG A 37 10.89 -8.28 44.77
CA ARG A 37 12.06 -8.94 45.34
C ARG A 37 12.70 -8.10 46.48
N SER A 38 12.87 -6.81 46.25
CA SER A 38 13.45 -5.89 47.23
C SER A 38 12.57 -5.67 48.45
N GLU A 39 11.26 -5.79 48.29
CA GLU A 39 10.25 -5.71 49.36
C GLU A 39 10.06 -7.05 50.08
N GLY A 40 10.79 -8.09 49.73
CA GLY A 40 10.81 -9.39 50.38
C GLY A 40 9.77 -10.39 49.94
N TYR A 41 9.08 -10.15 48.83
CA TYR A 41 8.15 -11.12 48.24
C TYR A 41 8.91 -12.24 47.53
N THR A 42 8.32 -13.44 47.51
CA THR A 42 8.87 -14.60 46.83
C THR A 42 8.61 -14.51 45.31
N ILE A 43 9.67 -14.58 44.53
CA ILE A 43 9.58 -14.70 43.08
C ILE A 43 9.50 -16.17 42.71
N ALA A 44 8.33 -16.67 42.35
CA ALA A 44 8.07 -18.05 41.99
C ALA A 44 8.35 -18.38 40.53
N GLY A 45 8.48 -17.35 39.70
CA GLY A 45 8.91 -17.45 38.30
C GLY A 45 9.71 -16.23 37.88
N GLU A 46 10.97 -16.44 37.49
CA GLU A 46 11.83 -15.35 36.99
C GLU A 46 11.30 -14.83 35.64
N PRO A 47 11.54 -13.53 35.34
CA PRO A 47 11.15 -12.93 34.07
C PRO A 47 11.68 -13.72 32.87
N ARG A 48 10.77 -14.16 31.99
CA ARG A 48 11.10 -14.97 30.81
C ARG A 48 10.06 -14.75 29.71
N THR A 49 10.40 -15.15 28.49
CA THR A 49 9.41 -15.29 27.41
C THR A 49 8.84 -16.70 27.47
N SER A 50 7.51 -16.82 27.61
CA SER A 50 6.79 -18.10 27.56
C SER A 50 6.64 -18.63 26.13
N GLY A 51 6.30 -19.91 26.03
CA GLY A 51 6.16 -20.59 24.73
C GLY A 51 5.02 -20.06 23.84
N ASP A 52 4.07 -19.33 24.44
CA ASP A 52 2.94 -18.66 23.77
C ASP A 52 3.21 -17.16 23.48
N GLY A 53 4.46 -16.71 23.68
CA GLY A 53 4.94 -15.39 23.28
C GLY A 53 4.68 -14.26 24.26
N TYR A 54 4.28 -14.56 25.50
CA TYR A 54 4.21 -13.57 26.58
C TYR A 54 5.58 -13.39 27.23
N PHE A 55 5.85 -12.18 27.69
CA PHE A 55 6.94 -11.94 28.63
C PHE A 55 6.34 -11.86 30.05
N GLU A 56 6.74 -12.76 30.93
CA GLU A 56 6.07 -12.97 32.20
C GLU A 56 7.03 -13.19 33.36
N SER A 57 6.58 -12.82 34.56
CA SER A 57 7.17 -13.26 35.82
C SER A 57 6.05 -13.65 36.78
N VAL A 58 6.40 -14.40 37.84
CA VAL A 58 5.44 -14.84 38.84
C VAL A 58 5.92 -14.43 40.23
N VAL A 59 5.06 -13.66 40.95
CA VAL A 59 5.28 -13.26 42.32
C VAL A 59 4.24 -13.96 43.21
N LEU A 60 4.63 -14.37 44.41
CA LEU A 60 3.66 -14.85 45.40
C LEU A 60 3.19 -13.69 46.28
N ASP A 61 1.88 -13.63 46.52
CA ASP A 61 1.33 -12.76 47.51
C ASP A 61 1.64 -13.28 48.94
N PRO A 62 1.32 -12.53 50.04
CA PRO A 62 1.57 -12.96 51.40
C PRO A 62 0.87 -14.27 51.81
N ASP A 63 -0.20 -14.64 51.08
CA ASP A 63 -0.97 -15.86 51.32
C ASP A 63 -0.51 -17.02 50.42
N GLY A 64 0.55 -16.81 49.59
CA GLY A 64 1.12 -17.79 48.72
C GLY A 64 0.41 -17.99 47.39
N ASN A 65 -0.54 -17.10 47.01
CA ASN A 65 -1.20 -17.17 45.73
C ASN A 65 -0.27 -16.67 44.61
N ARG A 66 -0.36 -17.29 43.44
CA ARG A 66 0.47 -16.92 42.26
C ARG A 66 -0.13 -15.69 41.61
N ILE A 67 0.70 -14.65 41.47
CA ILE A 67 0.40 -13.44 40.72
C ILE A 67 1.29 -13.43 39.48
N GLU A 68 0.71 -13.61 38.32
CA GLU A 68 1.44 -13.48 37.05
C GLU A 68 1.49 -12.03 36.61
N CYS A 69 2.69 -11.53 36.40
CA CYS A 69 2.97 -10.22 35.83
C CYS A 69 3.29 -10.40 34.35
N VAL A 70 2.35 -10.03 33.48
CA VAL A 70 2.39 -10.43 32.07
C VAL A 70 2.50 -9.17 31.20
N TYR A 71 3.47 -9.18 30.30
CA TYR A 71 3.49 -8.30 29.16
C TYR A 71 3.22 -9.11 27.90
N ARG A 72 2.11 -8.82 27.28
CA ARG A 72 1.82 -9.34 25.95
C ARG A 72 2.38 -8.36 24.93
N ARG A 73 3.36 -8.77 24.17
CA ARG A 73 3.70 -8.07 22.93
C ARG A 73 2.42 -8.00 22.11
N THR A 74 1.68 -6.89 22.25
CA THR A 74 0.45 -6.73 21.47
C THR A 74 0.85 -6.71 20.01
N ALA A 75 -0.01 -7.29 19.15
CA ALA A 75 0.12 -7.14 17.70
C ALA A 75 0.30 -5.65 17.30
N ASN A 76 -0.02 -4.70 18.19
CA ASN A 76 0.26 -3.28 18.08
C ASN A 76 1.75 -2.90 18.30
N GLU A 77 2.54 -3.60 19.11
CA GLU A 77 3.98 -3.28 19.25
C GLU A 77 4.83 -3.97 18.18
N SER A 78 4.45 -5.16 17.76
CA SER A 78 4.98 -5.71 16.50
C SER A 78 4.56 -4.84 15.31
N LYS A 79 3.35 -4.27 15.33
CA LYS A 79 2.90 -3.25 14.39
C LYS A 79 3.59 -1.89 14.62
N ASN A 80 3.92 -1.50 15.85
CA ASN A 80 4.62 -0.25 16.14
C ASN A 80 6.13 -0.34 15.84
N LYS A 81 6.76 -1.50 16.01
CA LYS A 81 8.13 -1.71 15.53
C LYS A 81 8.16 -1.84 14.00
N ALA A 82 7.21 -2.56 13.41
CA ALA A 82 6.97 -2.54 11.98
C ALA A 82 6.46 -1.17 11.48
N ARG A 83 5.72 -0.40 12.29
CA ARG A 83 5.35 1.00 12.01
C ARG A 83 6.56 1.93 12.08
N GLN A 84 7.48 1.78 13.03
CA GLN A 84 8.72 2.56 13.08
C GLN A 84 9.69 2.21 11.95
N GLU A 85 9.62 0.96 11.43
CA GLU A 85 10.38 0.53 10.25
C GLU A 85 9.65 0.87 8.93
N THR A 86 8.36 1.26 8.97
CA THR A 86 7.51 1.60 7.82
C THR A 86 6.87 2.99 7.89
N GLU A 87 7.17 3.82 8.90
CA GLU A 87 6.87 5.24 8.83
C GLU A 87 7.65 5.80 7.64
N ILE A 88 6.91 6.16 6.60
CA ILE A 88 7.50 6.94 5.52
C ILE A 88 7.94 8.24 6.17
N GLU A 89 9.27 8.39 6.30
CA GLU A 89 9.87 9.66 6.69
C GLU A 89 9.20 10.79 5.90
N SER A 90 9.15 11.96 6.48
CA SER A 90 8.59 13.15 5.85
C SER A 90 9.04 13.23 4.38
N ILE A 91 8.09 13.43 3.45
CA ILE A 91 8.41 13.54 2.02
C ILE A 91 9.29 14.78 1.83
N PRO A 92 10.59 14.64 1.46
CA PRO A 92 11.46 15.79 1.31
C PRO A 92 10.95 16.71 0.19
N PRO A 93 11.24 18.00 0.24
CA PRO A 93 10.89 18.95 -0.81
C PRO A 93 11.72 18.67 -2.07
N VAL A 94 11.25 17.73 -2.89
CA VAL A 94 11.93 17.30 -4.12
C VAL A 94 11.26 17.89 -5.35
N THR A 95 12.03 18.22 -6.38
CA THR A 95 11.51 18.58 -7.70
C THR A 95 11.56 17.37 -8.62
N LEU A 96 10.40 16.99 -9.15
CA LEU A 96 10.28 15.90 -10.11
C LEU A 96 10.30 16.46 -11.54
N HIS A 97 10.93 15.75 -12.46
CA HIS A 97 11.07 16.14 -13.85
C HIS A 97 10.34 15.13 -14.74
N THR A 98 9.43 15.63 -15.57
CA THR A 98 8.81 14.84 -16.64
C THR A 98 9.23 15.36 -18.01
N GLU A 99 8.65 14.90 -19.08
CA GLU A 99 8.98 15.38 -20.44
C GLU A 99 8.74 16.89 -20.58
N ARG A 100 7.54 17.37 -20.22
CA ARG A 100 7.08 18.74 -20.45
C ARG A 100 6.95 19.58 -19.18
N LEU A 101 7.12 18.95 -17.97
CA LEU A 101 6.78 19.58 -16.69
C LEU A 101 7.94 19.55 -15.70
N PHE A 102 7.96 20.57 -14.81
CA PHE A 102 8.58 20.50 -13.51
C PHE A 102 7.48 20.39 -12.45
N LEU A 103 7.64 19.47 -11.52
CA LEU A 103 6.79 19.37 -10.34
C LEU A 103 7.65 19.77 -9.15
N ARG A 104 7.47 20.99 -8.64
CA ARG A 104 8.28 21.55 -7.55
C ARG A 104 7.39 21.98 -6.38
N PRO A 105 7.95 22.15 -5.18
CA PRO A 105 7.21 22.77 -4.09
C PRO A 105 6.61 24.13 -4.50
N PHE A 106 5.46 24.47 -3.89
CA PHE A 106 4.88 25.80 -4.08
C PHE A 106 5.73 26.89 -3.41
N GLU A 107 5.71 28.07 -3.97
CA GLU A 107 6.45 29.24 -3.51
C GLU A 107 5.51 30.46 -3.44
N GLU A 108 5.89 31.48 -2.64
CA GLU A 108 5.14 32.74 -2.52
C GLU A 108 4.85 33.42 -3.87
N ARG A 109 5.80 33.38 -4.78
CA ARG A 109 5.66 33.95 -6.13
C ARG A 109 4.55 33.29 -6.97
N ASP A 110 4.03 32.15 -6.55
CA ASP A 110 2.94 31.45 -7.25
C ASP A 110 1.58 32.07 -6.98
N ALA A 111 1.45 32.93 -5.97
CA ALA A 111 0.18 33.42 -5.45
C ALA A 111 -0.72 34.06 -6.50
N GLU A 112 -0.18 34.90 -7.40
CA GLU A 112 -0.96 35.59 -8.43
C GLU A 112 -1.50 34.61 -9.48
N THR A 113 -0.65 33.67 -9.94
CA THR A 113 -1.07 32.65 -10.91
C THR A 113 -2.02 31.66 -10.25
N PHE A 114 -1.78 31.28 -8.99
CA PHE A 114 -2.66 30.42 -8.21
C PHE A 114 -4.07 31.06 -8.08
N PHE A 115 -4.14 32.36 -7.76
CA PHE A 115 -5.40 33.10 -7.73
C PHE A 115 -6.09 33.08 -9.10
N ALA A 116 -5.36 33.39 -10.18
CA ALA A 116 -5.89 33.40 -11.54
C ALA A 116 -6.51 32.04 -11.94
N CYS A 117 -5.90 30.93 -11.52
CA CYS A 117 -6.45 29.58 -11.74
C CYS A 117 -7.67 29.31 -10.86
N CYS A 118 -7.58 29.57 -9.56
CA CYS A 118 -8.57 29.15 -8.57
C CYS A 118 -9.82 30.02 -8.48
N GLN A 119 -9.83 31.21 -9.09
CA GLN A 119 -11.06 32.02 -9.25
C GLN A 119 -12.04 31.44 -10.29
N ASN A 120 -11.61 30.46 -11.11
CA ASN A 120 -12.45 29.85 -12.13
C ASN A 120 -13.48 28.91 -11.48
N PRO A 121 -14.80 29.17 -11.62
CA PRO A 121 -15.84 28.33 -11.02
C PRO A 121 -15.87 26.90 -11.60
N ASN A 122 -15.46 26.69 -12.85
CA ASN A 122 -15.39 25.37 -13.45
C ASN A 122 -14.34 24.48 -12.73
N LEU A 123 -13.26 25.07 -12.26
CA LEU A 123 -12.27 24.34 -11.47
C LEU A 123 -12.84 23.96 -10.10
N GLY A 124 -13.39 24.92 -9.37
CA GLY A 124 -13.96 24.70 -8.04
C GLY A 124 -15.09 23.66 -8.03
N ASN A 125 -16.01 23.72 -8.98
CA ASN A 125 -17.12 22.75 -9.10
C ASN A 125 -16.65 21.29 -9.31
N ASN A 126 -15.46 21.08 -9.87
CA ASN A 126 -14.88 19.75 -10.11
C ASN A 126 -13.93 19.29 -9.01
N ALA A 127 -13.58 20.19 -8.08
CA ALA A 127 -12.58 19.96 -7.04
C ALA A 127 -13.09 20.18 -5.61
N GLY A 128 -14.37 20.57 -5.45
CA GLY A 128 -15.06 20.65 -4.15
C GLY A 128 -14.88 21.95 -3.39
N TRP A 129 -14.14 22.96 -3.90
CA TRP A 129 -13.94 24.23 -3.21
C TRP A 129 -14.60 25.43 -3.89
N PRO A 130 -14.94 26.49 -3.13
CA PRO A 130 -15.48 27.71 -3.70
C PRO A 130 -14.41 28.44 -4.52
N PRO A 131 -14.80 29.08 -5.65
CA PRO A 131 -13.87 29.96 -6.39
C PRO A 131 -13.27 31.03 -5.47
N HIS A 132 -11.96 31.24 -5.55
CA HIS A 132 -11.29 32.26 -4.78
C HIS A 132 -11.77 33.66 -5.19
N ARG A 133 -12.01 34.54 -4.21
CA ARG A 133 -12.59 35.86 -4.43
C ARG A 133 -11.54 36.97 -4.47
N THR A 134 -10.44 36.81 -3.75
CA THR A 134 -9.38 37.80 -3.64
C THR A 134 -8.00 37.15 -3.67
N LEU A 135 -7.00 37.91 -4.07
CA LEU A 135 -5.61 37.45 -4.01
C LEU A 135 -5.16 37.16 -2.58
N ASP A 136 -5.61 37.91 -1.59
CA ASP A 136 -5.28 37.70 -0.18
C ASP A 136 -5.88 36.39 0.38
N GLU A 137 -7.08 36.02 -0.09
CA GLU A 137 -7.65 34.71 0.20
C GLU A 137 -6.77 33.60 -0.39
N SER A 138 -6.37 33.75 -1.66
CA SER A 138 -5.48 32.80 -2.32
C SER A 138 -4.14 32.67 -1.63
N ARG A 139 -3.52 33.77 -1.18
CA ARG A 139 -2.28 33.77 -0.41
C ARG A 139 -2.42 32.98 0.89
N ARG A 140 -3.50 33.20 1.64
CA ARG A 140 -3.75 32.46 2.89
C ARG A 140 -3.90 30.96 2.64
N ILE A 141 -4.65 30.56 1.61
CA ILE A 141 -4.83 29.15 1.24
C ILE A 141 -3.50 28.56 0.75
N LEU A 142 -2.75 29.28 -0.07
CA LEU A 142 -1.45 28.86 -0.56
C LEU A 142 -0.50 28.55 0.61
N HIS A 143 -0.46 29.43 1.62
CA HIS A 143 0.35 29.24 2.82
C HIS A 143 -0.08 28.06 3.70
N SER A 144 -1.40 27.96 3.94
CA SER A 144 -1.91 26.94 4.87
C SER A 144 -1.97 25.54 4.29
N THR A 145 -2.05 25.41 2.95
CA THR A 145 -2.40 24.13 2.30
C THR A 145 -1.33 23.64 1.30
N PHE A 146 -0.47 24.52 0.79
CA PHE A 146 0.44 24.16 -0.30
C PHE A 146 1.91 24.46 0.00
N ILE A 147 2.24 25.62 0.58
CA ILE A 147 3.63 25.95 0.92
C ILE A 147 4.09 25.11 2.12
N ASN A 148 5.27 24.53 2.01
CA ASN A 148 5.87 23.65 3.02
C ASN A 148 5.01 22.41 3.35
N GLN A 149 4.09 22.02 2.46
CA GLN A 149 3.33 20.80 2.59
C GLN A 149 4.04 19.64 1.88
N GLU A 150 4.22 18.56 2.61
CA GLU A 150 4.85 17.36 2.09
C GLU A 150 3.95 16.65 1.08
N GLY A 151 4.56 16.19 -0.01
CA GLY A 151 3.86 15.40 -1.02
C GLY A 151 2.90 16.21 -1.90
N ILE A 152 3.02 17.54 -1.95
CA ILE A 152 2.24 18.41 -2.83
C ILE A 152 3.18 19.21 -3.73
N TRP A 153 2.94 19.19 -5.03
CA TRP A 153 3.73 19.89 -6.04
C TRP A 153 2.91 20.83 -6.88
N ALA A 154 3.49 21.98 -7.17
CA ALA A 154 3.09 22.88 -8.23
C ALA A 154 3.47 22.27 -9.58
N VAL A 155 2.54 22.22 -10.53
CA VAL A 155 2.77 21.75 -11.90
C VAL A 155 3.17 22.94 -12.77
N ILE A 156 4.42 22.96 -13.22
CA ILE A 156 5.04 24.06 -13.96
C ILE A 156 5.38 23.59 -15.37
N LEU A 157 4.98 24.33 -16.39
CA LEU A 157 5.41 24.10 -17.77
C LEU A 157 6.90 24.37 -17.94
N LYS A 158 7.63 23.47 -18.58
CA LYS A 158 9.07 23.66 -18.86
C LYS A 158 9.35 24.84 -19.77
N ASP A 159 8.51 25.04 -20.78
CA ASP A 159 8.74 26.05 -21.81
C ASP A 159 8.48 27.47 -21.30
N THR A 160 7.36 27.70 -20.66
CA THR A 160 6.92 29.03 -20.22
C THR A 160 7.24 29.35 -18.77
N LYS A 161 7.65 28.35 -17.96
CA LYS A 161 7.81 28.44 -16.50
C LYS A 161 6.53 28.82 -15.77
N GLN A 162 5.39 28.67 -16.40
CA GLN A 162 4.09 29.03 -15.85
C GLN A 162 3.54 27.91 -14.96
N LEU A 163 3.00 28.28 -13.80
CA LEU A 163 2.18 27.41 -12.97
C LEU A 163 0.85 27.12 -13.68
N ILE A 164 0.51 25.86 -13.85
CA ILE A 164 -0.72 25.42 -14.53
C ILE A 164 -1.61 24.52 -13.67
N GLY A 165 -1.16 24.09 -12.50
CA GLY A 165 -1.92 23.19 -11.66
C GLY A 165 -1.18 22.72 -10.43
N SER A 166 -1.75 21.72 -9.78
CA SER A 166 -1.15 21.01 -8.65
C SER A 166 -1.39 19.51 -8.75
N VAL A 167 -0.47 18.74 -8.22
CA VAL A 167 -0.60 17.29 -8.02
C VAL A 167 0.04 16.94 -6.69
N GLY A 168 -0.54 15.98 -5.96
CA GLY A 168 0.02 15.56 -4.68
C GLY A 168 -0.41 14.16 -4.28
N ILE A 169 0.38 13.55 -3.39
CA ILE A 169 0.09 12.31 -2.66
C ILE A 169 0.15 12.59 -1.16
N ILE A 170 -1.00 12.66 -0.54
CA ILE A 170 -1.17 12.99 0.87
C ILE A 170 -1.64 11.75 1.66
N PRO A 171 -1.57 11.74 3.00
CA PRO A 171 -2.19 10.69 3.79
C PRO A 171 -3.64 10.46 3.36
N ASP A 172 -4.05 9.20 3.17
CA ASP A 172 -5.45 8.89 2.85
C ASP A 172 -6.29 8.98 4.13
N PRO A 173 -7.24 9.92 4.24
CA PRO A 173 -8.04 10.10 5.45
C PRO A 173 -8.98 8.91 5.74
N LYS A 174 -9.15 8.01 4.79
CA LYS A 174 -10.00 6.81 4.91
C LYS A 174 -9.20 5.55 5.24
N ARG A 175 -7.87 5.63 5.29
CA ARG A 175 -6.96 4.50 5.52
C ARG A 175 -5.85 4.86 6.50
N GLU A 176 -5.75 4.10 7.57
CA GLU A 176 -4.74 4.32 8.63
C GLU A 176 -3.35 3.73 8.29
N ASN A 177 -3.21 3.08 7.11
CA ASN A 177 -1.95 2.50 6.68
C ASN A 177 -1.01 3.59 6.15
N PRO A 178 0.18 3.83 6.76
CA PRO A 178 1.09 4.88 6.35
C PRO A 178 1.71 4.64 4.96
N GLN A 179 1.74 3.40 4.47
CA GLN A 179 2.18 3.07 3.12
C GLN A 179 1.11 3.30 2.05
N VAL A 180 -0.04 3.84 2.45
CA VAL A 180 -1.11 4.23 1.54
C VAL A 180 -1.22 5.74 1.50
N ARG A 181 -1.23 6.31 0.31
CA ARG A 181 -1.42 7.75 0.08
C ARG A 181 -2.58 7.98 -0.88
N MET A 182 -3.21 9.13 -0.76
CA MET A 182 -4.28 9.56 -1.65
C MET A 182 -3.75 10.58 -2.65
N LEU A 183 -3.93 10.30 -3.94
CA LEU A 183 -3.64 11.21 -5.04
C LEU A 183 -4.72 12.29 -5.11
N GLY A 184 -4.29 13.54 -5.12
CA GLY A 184 -5.12 14.71 -5.41
C GLY A 184 -4.49 15.58 -6.50
N TYR A 185 -5.30 16.26 -7.31
CA TYR A 185 -4.80 17.18 -8.34
C TYR A 185 -5.87 18.16 -8.82
N TRP A 186 -5.40 19.27 -9.34
CA TRP A 186 -6.19 20.20 -10.15
C TRP A 186 -5.34 20.78 -11.27
N LEU A 187 -5.98 21.24 -12.35
CA LEU A 187 -5.34 21.82 -13.51
C LEU A 187 -6.17 23.00 -14.02
N ASP A 188 -5.53 24.10 -14.37
CA ASP A 188 -6.17 25.24 -15.01
C ASP A 188 -6.91 24.80 -16.29
N GLU A 189 -8.11 25.33 -16.47
CA GLU A 189 -9.02 24.93 -17.56
C GLU A 189 -8.40 25.07 -18.94
N SER A 190 -7.56 26.09 -19.15
CA SER A 190 -6.89 26.37 -20.43
C SER A 190 -5.94 25.25 -20.86
N TYR A 191 -5.56 24.37 -19.94
CA TYR A 191 -4.65 23.25 -20.14
C TYR A 191 -5.32 21.87 -20.16
N TRP A 192 -6.66 21.83 -20.01
CA TRP A 192 -7.40 20.57 -20.06
C TRP A 192 -7.29 19.89 -21.43
N GLY A 193 -7.36 18.56 -21.45
CA GLY A 193 -7.36 17.76 -22.67
C GLY A 193 -5.99 17.56 -23.34
N LYS A 194 -4.94 18.25 -22.88
CA LYS A 194 -3.59 18.24 -23.48
C LYS A 194 -2.65 17.20 -22.89
N GLY A 195 -3.12 16.39 -21.95
CA GLY A 195 -2.34 15.31 -21.32
C GLY A 195 -1.42 15.71 -20.18
N TYR A 196 -1.30 16.99 -19.84
CA TYR A 196 -0.40 17.48 -18.80
C TYR A 196 -0.67 16.83 -17.42
N MET A 197 -1.93 16.74 -16.98
CA MET A 197 -2.22 16.12 -15.70
C MET A 197 -1.96 14.61 -15.71
N THR A 198 -2.16 13.92 -16.83
CA THR A 198 -1.79 12.50 -16.96
C THR A 198 -0.29 12.32 -16.76
N GLU A 199 0.52 13.18 -17.38
CA GLU A 199 1.98 13.19 -17.26
C GLU A 199 2.45 13.54 -15.82
N ALA A 200 1.85 14.58 -15.21
CA ALA A 200 2.17 14.96 -13.84
C ALA A 200 1.87 13.83 -12.84
N VAL A 201 0.71 13.21 -12.98
CA VAL A 201 0.32 12.05 -12.15
C VAL A 201 1.32 10.91 -12.32
N GLN A 202 1.73 10.57 -13.55
CA GLN A 202 2.73 9.53 -13.79
C GLN A 202 4.05 9.82 -13.07
N GLY A 203 4.53 11.07 -13.10
CA GLY A 203 5.74 11.48 -12.38
C GLY A 203 5.62 11.28 -10.86
N VAL A 204 4.48 11.65 -10.28
CA VAL A 204 4.22 11.46 -8.84
C VAL A 204 4.03 9.99 -8.47
N LEU A 205 3.40 9.19 -9.33
CA LEU A 205 3.25 7.74 -9.10
C LEU A 205 4.61 7.03 -9.09
N ASN A 206 5.49 7.37 -10.03
CA ASN A 206 6.84 6.82 -10.07
C ASN A 206 7.58 7.14 -8.76
N TYR A 207 7.55 8.40 -8.33
CA TYR A 207 8.16 8.82 -7.07
C TYR A 207 7.54 8.08 -5.86
N GLY A 208 6.23 7.97 -5.80
CA GLY A 208 5.52 7.30 -4.71
C GLY A 208 5.87 5.82 -4.58
N PHE A 209 5.97 5.09 -5.70
CA PHE A 209 6.27 3.67 -5.66
C PHE A 209 7.77 3.36 -5.58
N GLU A 210 8.62 4.14 -6.22
CA GLU A 210 10.06 3.84 -6.30
C GLU A 210 10.85 4.40 -5.12
N GLU A 211 10.59 5.67 -4.76
CA GLU A 211 11.32 6.35 -3.69
C GLU A 211 10.65 6.17 -2.33
N LEU A 212 9.33 6.40 -2.26
CA LEU A 212 8.58 6.28 -1.02
C LEU A 212 8.13 4.85 -0.72
N ARG A 213 8.28 3.92 -1.67
CA ARG A 213 7.91 2.50 -1.54
C ARG A 213 6.46 2.29 -1.08
N LEU A 214 5.56 3.13 -1.57
CA LEU A 214 4.14 3.01 -1.25
C LEU A 214 3.59 1.67 -1.72
N SER A 215 2.77 1.04 -0.90
CA SER A 215 2.09 -0.21 -1.29
C SER A 215 0.85 0.05 -2.14
N LEU A 216 0.21 1.21 -1.95
CA LEU A 216 -1.05 1.57 -2.62
C LEU A 216 -1.17 3.09 -2.74
N ILE A 217 -1.63 3.56 -3.89
CA ILE A 217 -2.08 4.95 -4.07
C ILE A 217 -3.57 4.92 -4.43
N THR A 218 -4.35 5.69 -3.68
CA THR A 218 -5.81 5.83 -3.89
C THR A 218 -6.13 7.15 -4.55
N ALA A 219 -7.33 7.28 -5.06
CA ALA A 219 -7.87 8.55 -5.57
C ALA A 219 -9.39 8.55 -5.50
N THR A 220 -9.98 9.72 -5.38
CA THR A 220 -11.42 9.90 -5.49
C THR A 220 -11.75 10.97 -6.53
N CYS A 221 -12.90 10.82 -7.17
CA CYS A 221 -13.45 11.89 -8.01
C CYS A 221 -14.98 11.85 -8.03
N TYR A 222 -15.60 12.96 -8.38
CA TYR A 222 -17.04 13.00 -8.56
C TYR A 222 -17.48 12.19 -9.78
N PRO A 223 -18.67 11.55 -9.74
CA PRO A 223 -19.19 10.77 -10.87
C PRO A 223 -19.36 11.58 -12.17
N HIS A 224 -19.59 12.89 -12.06
CA HIS A 224 -19.71 13.78 -13.22
C HIS A 224 -18.35 14.22 -13.78
N ASN A 225 -17.25 14.15 -13.01
CA ASN A 225 -15.92 14.57 -13.45
C ASN A 225 -15.25 13.53 -14.36
N LYS A 226 -15.75 13.42 -15.62
CA LYS A 226 -15.24 12.44 -16.61
C LYS A 226 -13.77 12.70 -17.02
N ARG A 227 -13.28 13.94 -16.85
CA ARG A 227 -11.88 14.26 -17.12
C ARG A 227 -10.96 13.62 -16.09
N SER A 228 -11.29 13.75 -14.80
CA SER A 228 -10.55 13.10 -13.72
C SER A 228 -10.57 11.58 -13.89
N GLN A 229 -11.73 10.97 -14.18
CA GLN A 229 -11.83 9.53 -14.46
C GLN A 229 -10.92 9.08 -15.60
N LYS A 230 -10.77 9.90 -16.67
CA LYS A 230 -9.87 9.58 -17.78
C LYS A 230 -8.39 9.67 -17.37
N VAL A 231 -8.01 10.64 -16.54
CA VAL A 231 -6.65 10.74 -16.00
C VAL A 231 -6.32 9.52 -15.16
N LEU A 232 -7.20 9.15 -14.23
CA LEU A 232 -7.01 7.97 -13.39
C LEU A 232 -6.90 6.68 -14.21
N LYS A 233 -7.82 6.45 -15.14
CA LYS A 233 -7.81 5.26 -16.00
C LYS A 233 -6.56 5.18 -16.89
N LYS A 234 -6.09 6.32 -17.44
CA LYS A 234 -4.86 6.35 -18.23
C LYS A 234 -3.61 6.02 -17.42
N ASN A 235 -3.62 6.30 -16.12
CA ASN A 235 -2.56 5.95 -15.19
C ASN A 235 -2.77 4.57 -14.53
N GLY A 236 -3.68 3.76 -15.03
CA GLY A 236 -3.87 2.38 -14.58
C GLY A 236 -4.65 2.22 -13.27
N PHE A 237 -5.30 3.26 -12.77
CA PHE A 237 -6.15 3.16 -11.59
C PHE A 237 -7.36 2.27 -11.84
N ILE A 238 -7.64 1.43 -10.87
CA ILE A 238 -8.74 0.47 -10.85
C ILE A 238 -9.88 1.05 -10.03
N TYR A 239 -11.09 0.96 -10.54
CA TYR A 239 -12.29 1.37 -9.81
C TYR A 239 -12.55 0.41 -8.64
N GLU A 240 -12.67 0.96 -7.43
CA GLU A 240 -12.89 0.21 -6.20
C GLU A 240 -14.36 0.16 -5.79
N GLY A 241 -15.08 1.25 -6.04
CA GLY A 241 -16.49 1.39 -5.65
C GLY A 241 -16.92 2.83 -5.55
N THR A 242 -18.16 3.04 -5.12
CA THR A 242 -18.74 4.36 -4.89
C THR A 242 -19.02 4.56 -3.40
N LEU A 243 -18.52 5.62 -2.84
CA LEU A 243 -18.91 6.10 -1.52
C LEU A 243 -20.08 7.07 -1.71
N HIS A 244 -21.27 6.66 -1.29
CA HIS A 244 -22.48 7.46 -1.46
C HIS A 244 -22.55 8.59 -0.45
N GLN A 245 -23.08 9.76 -0.87
CA GLN A 245 -23.25 10.97 -0.08
C GLN A 245 -21.95 11.36 0.65
N ALA A 246 -20.82 11.28 -0.07
CA ALA A 246 -19.48 11.37 0.49
C ALA A 246 -19.09 12.80 0.88
N GLU A 247 -19.67 13.80 0.22
CA GLU A 247 -19.27 15.20 0.42
C GLU A 247 -20.47 16.14 0.26
N LEU A 248 -20.61 17.04 1.23
CA LEU A 248 -21.43 18.23 1.14
C LEU A 248 -20.57 19.38 0.66
N THR A 249 -20.77 19.79 -0.58
CA THR A 249 -19.96 20.87 -1.19
C THR A 249 -20.43 22.26 -0.73
N TYR A 250 -19.58 23.27 -0.97
CA TYR A 250 -19.79 24.65 -0.55
C TYR A 250 -21.10 25.30 -1.08
N ASN A 251 -21.64 24.78 -2.18
CA ASN A 251 -22.89 25.25 -2.79
C ASN A 251 -24.13 24.43 -2.33
N GLY A 252 -23.97 23.57 -1.33
CA GLY A 252 -25.04 22.76 -0.74
C GLY A 252 -25.38 21.48 -1.51
N ASN A 253 -24.67 21.14 -2.57
CA ASN A 253 -24.85 19.87 -3.26
C ASN A 253 -24.18 18.72 -2.49
N ILE A 254 -24.83 17.56 -2.50
CA ILE A 254 -24.26 16.33 -1.96
C ILE A 254 -23.81 15.47 -3.13
N TYR A 255 -22.54 15.08 -3.12
CA TYR A 255 -21.96 14.24 -4.15
C TYR A 255 -21.45 12.91 -3.61
N ASP A 256 -21.57 11.89 -4.45
CA ASP A 256 -20.88 10.61 -4.28
C ASP A 256 -19.42 10.76 -4.69
N HIS A 257 -18.54 9.95 -4.08
CA HIS A 257 -17.17 9.78 -4.56
C HIS A 257 -17.02 8.43 -5.26
N GLN A 258 -16.57 8.43 -6.50
CA GLN A 258 -16.01 7.24 -7.12
C GLN A 258 -14.58 7.05 -6.59
N CYS A 259 -14.36 5.92 -5.95
CA CYS A 259 -13.08 5.54 -5.35
C CYS A 259 -12.28 4.69 -6.34
N TYR A 260 -10.99 4.95 -6.39
CA TYR A 260 -10.03 4.26 -7.24
C TYR A 260 -8.78 3.92 -6.43
N TYR A 261 -8.08 2.86 -6.84
CA TYR A 261 -6.80 2.48 -6.26
C TYR A 261 -5.82 2.04 -7.33
N LEU A 262 -4.53 2.15 -7.01
CA LEU A 262 -3.41 1.69 -7.82
C LEU A 262 -2.40 1.02 -6.89
N PRO A 263 -2.27 -0.33 -6.92
CA PRO A 263 -1.30 -1.02 -6.08
C PRO A 263 0.12 -0.88 -6.62
N GLY A 264 1.11 -0.91 -5.74
CA GLY A 264 2.52 -0.96 -6.10
C GLY A 264 2.94 -2.32 -6.67
N ILE A 265 4.12 -2.35 -7.30
CA ILE A 265 4.85 -3.57 -7.63
C ILE A 265 5.93 -3.72 -6.56
N SER A 266 6.02 -4.89 -5.92
CA SER A 266 6.99 -5.15 -4.86
C SER A 266 7.65 -6.50 -5.04
N GLN A 267 8.82 -6.68 -4.43
CA GLN A 267 9.42 -8.00 -4.31
C GLN A 267 8.75 -8.76 -3.17
N PRO A 268 8.39 -10.03 -3.37
CA PRO A 268 7.83 -10.85 -2.31
C PRO A 268 8.93 -11.36 -1.37
N THR A 269 8.51 -11.80 -0.18
CA THR A 269 9.35 -12.52 0.76
C THR A 269 9.13 -14.05 0.65
N PRO A 270 9.98 -14.88 1.22
CA PRO A 270 9.79 -16.34 1.20
C PRO A 270 8.45 -16.81 1.79
N GLU A 271 7.89 -16.04 2.73
CA GLU A 271 6.57 -16.30 3.34
C GLU A 271 5.43 -16.15 2.33
N ASP A 272 5.63 -15.40 1.25
CA ASP A 272 4.66 -15.20 0.17
C ASP A 272 4.62 -16.35 -0.84
N TYR A 273 5.58 -17.27 -0.81
CA TYR A 273 5.72 -18.31 -1.84
C TYR A 273 4.53 -19.25 -1.94
N ASP A 274 3.83 -19.51 -0.85
CA ASP A 274 2.63 -20.36 -0.87
C ASP A 274 1.45 -19.63 -1.54
N GLU A 275 1.36 -18.30 -1.36
CA GLU A 275 0.34 -17.49 -2.05
C GLU A 275 0.68 -17.32 -3.54
N ILE A 276 1.95 -17.12 -3.89
CA ILE A 276 2.42 -17.08 -5.29
C ILE A 276 2.11 -18.43 -5.98
N LEU A 277 2.40 -19.53 -5.31
CA LEU A 277 2.11 -20.87 -5.81
C LEU A 277 0.60 -21.07 -6.04
N HIS A 278 -0.24 -20.53 -5.15
CA HIS A 278 -1.68 -20.55 -5.34
C HIS A 278 -2.10 -19.78 -6.60
N VAL A 279 -1.55 -18.58 -6.81
CA VAL A 279 -1.83 -17.79 -8.03
C VAL A 279 -1.38 -18.54 -9.28
N TRP A 280 -0.20 -19.16 -9.25
CA TRP A 280 0.29 -20.02 -10.33
C TRP A 280 -0.70 -21.14 -10.63
N GLU A 281 -1.08 -21.92 -9.63
CA GLU A 281 -1.98 -23.06 -9.78
C GLU A 281 -3.35 -22.65 -10.35
N MET A 282 -3.97 -21.61 -9.79
CA MET A 282 -5.25 -21.10 -10.27
C MET A 282 -5.18 -20.59 -11.70
N SER A 283 -4.09 -19.91 -12.04
CA SER A 283 -3.86 -19.41 -13.40
C SER A 283 -3.64 -20.55 -14.40
N VAL A 284 -2.83 -21.53 -14.06
CA VAL A 284 -2.56 -22.70 -14.91
C VAL A 284 -3.86 -23.49 -15.15
N ARG A 285 -4.63 -23.76 -14.12
CA ARG A 285 -5.95 -24.44 -14.24
C ARG A 285 -6.93 -23.69 -15.16
N HIS A 286 -6.79 -22.38 -15.24
CA HIS A 286 -7.70 -21.53 -16.05
C HIS A 286 -7.24 -21.37 -17.52
N THR A 287 -5.94 -21.53 -17.79
CA THR A 287 -5.36 -21.16 -19.09
C THR A 287 -4.62 -22.28 -19.81
N HIS A 288 -4.31 -23.40 -19.12
CA HIS A 288 -3.52 -24.50 -19.67
C HIS A 288 -4.37 -25.77 -19.73
N ASP A 289 -5.41 -25.76 -20.56
CA ASP A 289 -6.36 -26.89 -20.72
C ASP A 289 -5.69 -28.21 -21.17
N PHE A 290 -4.45 -28.12 -21.66
CA PHE A 290 -3.62 -29.26 -22.06
C PHE A 290 -2.89 -29.94 -20.90
N LEU A 291 -2.87 -29.34 -19.68
CA LEU A 291 -2.27 -29.93 -18.49
C LEU A 291 -3.31 -30.74 -17.72
N THR A 292 -2.98 -31.99 -17.41
CA THR A 292 -3.79 -32.86 -16.54
C THR A 292 -3.57 -32.49 -15.07
N GLU A 293 -4.48 -32.96 -14.21
CA GLU A 293 -4.32 -32.83 -12.75
C GLU A 293 -3.01 -33.42 -12.26
N GLU A 294 -2.60 -34.57 -12.80
CA GLU A 294 -1.34 -35.24 -12.45
C GLU A 294 -0.13 -34.36 -12.80
N HIS A 295 -0.14 -33.70 -13.95
CA HIS A 295 0.90 -32.75 -14.33
C HIS A 295 0.96 -31.57 -13.34
N ILE A 296 -0.17 -30.96 -12.99
CA ILE A 296 -0.22 -29.84 -12.05
C ILE A 296 0.35 -30.25 -10.69
N GLN A 297 -0.07 -31.41 -10.16
CA GLN A 297 0.43 -31.94 -8.89
C GLN A 297 1.92 -32.29 -8.92
N PHE A 298 2.42 -32.73 -10.06
CA PHE A 298 3.85 -33.01 -10.26
C PHE A 298 4.67 -31.71 -10.28
N TYR A 299 4.24 -30.68 -11.03
CA TYR A 299 4.97 -29.42 -11.15
C TYR A 299 4.88 -28.52 -9.90
N LYS A 300 3.79 -28.58 -9.15
CA LYS A 300 3.54 -27.70 -8.00
C LYS A 300 4.69 -27.68 -6.98
N PRO A 301 5.23 -28.81 -6.48
CA PRO A 301 6.38 -28.79 -5.58
C PRO A 301 7.67 -28.31 -6.26
N LEU A 302 7.84 -28.53 -7.55
CA LEU A 302 9.00 -28.07 -8.30
C LEU A 302 8.97 -26.54 -8.47
N VAL A 303 7.81 -25.98 -8.82
CA VAL A 303 7.62 -24.52 -8.90
C VAL A 303 8.00 -23.88 -7.57
N ARG A 304 7.47 -24.38 -6.45
CA ARG A 304 7.73 -23.81 -5.13
C ARG A 304 9.19 -23.90 -4.72
N LYS A 305 9.83 -25.07 -4.94
CA LYS A 305 11.17 -25.35 -4.39
C LYS A 305 12.31 -24.93 -5.29
N HIS A 306 12.10 -24.94 -6.60
CA HIS A 306 13.16 -24.77 -7.58
C HIS A 306 12.95 -23.55 -8.48
N TYR A 307 11.73 -23.35 -9.05
CA TYR A 307 11.54 -22.29 -10.01
C TYR A 307 11.35 -20.91 -9.37
N LEU A 308 10.52 -20.79 -8.33
CA LEU A 308 10.33 -19.49 -7.65
C LEU A 308 11.64 -18.95 -7.05
N PRO A 309 12.49 -19.76 -6.37
CA PRO A 309 13.76 -19.25 -5.85
C PRO A 309 14.83 -18.96 -6.91
N ALA A 310 14.65 -19.44 -8.14
CA ALA A 310 15.64 -19.29 -9.22
C ALA A 310 15.48 -17.98 -10.00
N VAL A 311 14.41 -17.23 -9.79
CA VAL A 311 14.09 -16.01 -10.54
C VAL A 311 13.93 -14.81 -9.60
N GLU A 312 14.14 -13.60 -10.13
CA GLU A 312 13.80 -12.36 -9.41
C GLU A 312 12.28 -12.15 -9.48
N LEU A 313 11.62 -12.28 -8.35
CA LEU A 313 10.15 -12.22 -8.27
C LEU A 313 9.64 -10.79 -8.05
N PHE A 314 8.53 -10.48 -8.70
CA PHE A 314 7.75 -9.26 -8.53
C PHE A 314 6.27 -9.61 -8.39
N VAL A 315 5.59 -8.97 -7.47
CA VAL A 315 4.16 -9.19 -7.20
C VAL A 315 3.37 -7.89 -7.23
N ILE A 316 2.10 -8.01 -7.60
CA ILE A 316 1.08 -6.97 -7.37
C ILE A 316 0.05 -7.56 -6.43
N ARG A 317 -0.26 -6.82 -5.35
CA ARG A 317 -1.32 -7.18 -4.42
C ARG A 317 -2.60 -6.42 -4.75
N ASN A 318 -3.75 -7.06 -4.61
CA ASN A 318 -5.04 -6.39 -4.76
C ASN A 318 -5.36 -5.50 -3.54
N ALA A 319 -6.52 -4.85 -3.56
CA ALA A 319 -6.97 -3.98 -2.47
C ALA A 319 -7.09 -4.68 -1.10
N ASN A 320 -7.22 -6.01 -1.08
CA ASN A 320 -7.28 -6.83 0.13
C ASN A 320 -5.90 -7.31 0.62
N GLY A 321 -4.81 -6.85 -0.01
CA GLY A 321 -3.44 -7.23 0.30
C GLY A 321 -3.04 -8.62 -0.25
N LYS A 322 -3.93 -9.32 -0.98
CA LYS A 322 -3.66 -10.62 -1.59
C LYS A 322 -2.91 -10.49 -2.91
N ILE A 323 -2.01 -11.43 -3.18
CA ILE A 323 -1.28 -11.46 -4.46
C ILE A 323 -2.25 -11.71 -5.61
N ALA A 324 -2.38 -10.72 -6.47
CA ALA A 324 -3.25 -10.74 -7.64
C ALA A 324 -2.52 -11.23 -8.90
N ALA A 325 -1.24 -10.92 -8.99
CA ALA A 325 -0.37 -11.28 -10.10
C ALA A 325 1.09 -11.34 -9.65
N PHE A 326 1.88 -12.14 -10.34
CA PHE A 326 3.32 -12.16 -10.15
C PHE A 326 4.06 -12.35 -11.46
N MET A 327 5.33 -11.97 -11.44
CA MET A 327 6.29 -12.10 -12.52
C MET A 327 7.61 -12.61 -11.96
N GLY A 328 8.26 -13.51 -12.68
CA GLY A 328 9.62 -13.99 -12.41
C GLY A 328 10.55 -13.64 -13.57
N LEU A 329 11.68 -13.03 -13.27
CA LEU A 329 12.69 -12.63 -14.21
C LEU A 329 13.97 -13.43 -14.02
N SER A 330 14.57 -13.91 -15.09
CA SER A 330 15.98 -14.30 -15.15
C SER A 330 16.82 -13.19 -15.76
N ASP A 331 18.12 -13.41 -15.99
CA ASP A 331 19.04 -12.38 -16.49
C ASP A 331 18.63 -11.77 -17.85
N GLU A 332 17.94 -12.52 -18.71
CA GLU A 332 17.59 -12.08 -20.05
C GLU A 332 16.11 -12.25 -20.44
N LEU A 333 15.29 -12.84 -19.54
CA LEU A 333 13.98 -13.36 -19.92
C LEU A 333 12.93 -13.18 -18.84
N ILE A 334 11.69 -12.91 -19.25
CA ILE A 334 10.52 -13.02 -18.39
C ILE A 334 10.07 -14.50 -18.41
N GLU A 335 10.49 -15.23 -17.38
CA GLU A 335 10.24 -16.68 -17.24
C GLU A 335 8.79 -16.98 -16.82
N MET A 336 8.21 -16.08 -16.01
CA MET A 336 6.90 -16.29 -15.42
C MET A 336 6.10 -15.01 -15.45
N LEU A 337 4.84 -15.09 -15.89
CA LEU A 337 3.86 -14.01 -15.76
C LEU A 337 2.48 -14.62 -15.54
N PHE A 338 1.97 -14.55 -14.34
CA PHE A 338 0.70 -15.14 -13.97
C PHE A 338 -0.21 -14.13 -13.26
N VAL A 339 -1.50 -14.18 -13.60
CA VAL A 339 -2.55 -13.36 -13.01
C VAL A 339 -3.65 -14.27 -12.52
N HIS A 340 -4.04 -14.12 -11.24
CA HIS A 340 -5.15 -14.88 -10.68
C HIS A 340 -6.42 -14.70 -11.54
N PRO A 341 -7.19 -15.75 -11.83
CA PRO A 341 -8.36 -15.68 -12.72
C PRO A 341 -9.35 -14.58 -12.35
N ASP A 342 -9.67 -14.40 -11.06
CA ASP A 342 -10.60 -13.37 -10.56
C ASP A 342 -10.04 -11.96 -10.65
N GLU A 343 -8.74 -11.83 -10.90
CA GLU A 343 -8.02 -10.57 -10.99
C GLU A 343 -7.66 -10.18 -12.44
N GLN A 344 -8.02 -11.01 -13.41
CA GLN A 344 -7.79 -10.75 -14.82
C GLN A 344 -8.58 -9.52 -15.30
N ARG A 345 -8.12 -8.90 -16.40
CA ARG A 345 -8.71 -7.70 -17.02
C ARG A 345 -8.67 -6.43 -16.17
N LYS A 346 -8.00 -6.46 -15.01
CA LYS A 346 -7.73 -5.27 -14.17
C LYS A 346 -6.42 -4.57 -14.53
N GLY A 347 -5.70 -5.05 -15.54
CA GLY A 347 -4.47 -4.44 -16.04
C GLY A 347 -3.18 -4.89 -15.33
N TYR A 348 -3.22 -5.80 -14.37
CA TYR A 348 -2.04 -6.25 -13.61
C TYR A 348 -0.94 -6.85 -14.48
N GLY A 349 -1.29 -7.76 -15.41
CA GLY A 349 -0.33 -8.35 -16.33
C GLY A 349 0.36 -7.29 -17.20
N LYS A 350 -0.40 -6.34 -17.73
CA LYS A 350 0.16 -5.22 -18.51
C LYS A 350 1.15 -4.40 -17.69
N ARG A 351 0.82 -4.08 -16.44
CA ARG A 351 1.69 -3.29 -15.54
C ARG A 351 2.99 -4.02 -15.22
N LEU A 352 2.94 -5.34 -14.98
CA LEU A 352 4.15 -6.14 -14.76
C LEU A 352 5.04 -6.14 -16.01
N MET A 353 4.46 -6.28 -17.20
CA MET A 353 5.20 -6.23 -18.45
C MET A 353 5.80 -4.84 -18.72
N GLU A 354 5.05 -3.76 -18.49
CA GLU A 354 5.56 -2.39 -18.59
C GLU A 354 6.71 -2.17 -17.60
N TYR A 355 6.60 -2.68 -16.39
CA TYR A 355 7.67 -2.64 -15.40
C TYR A 355 8.92 -3.40 -15.86
N ALA A 356 8.76 -4.62 -16.39
CA ALA A 356 9.86 -5.40 -16.94
C ALA A 356 10.58 -4.63 -18.06
N ARG A 357 9.84 -4.10 -19.01
CA ARG A 357 10.39 -3.33 -20.13
C ARG A 357 11.07 -2.02 -19.68
N ASP A 358 10.36 -1.20 -18.91
CA ASP A 358 10.78 0.18 -18.64
C ASP A 358 11.79 0.29 -17.50
N LYS A 359 11.76 -0.65 -16.53
CA LYS A 359 12.64 -0.64 -15.35
C LYS A 359 13.72 -1.71 -15.36
N LYS A 360 13.41 -2.87 -15.94
CA LYS A 360 14.36 -3.98 -16.02
C LYS A 360 14.98 -4.13 -17.43
N GLN A 361 14.50 -3.34 -18.40
CA GLN A 361 14.96 -3.37 -19.81
C GLN A 361 14.81 -4.76 -20.45
N MET A 362 13.76 -5.48 -20.05
CA MET A 362 13.44 -6.81 -20.56
C MET A 362 12.23 -6.75 -21.49
N ASP A 363 12.39 -7.32 -22.66
CA ASP A 363 11.37 -7.39 -23.71
C ASP A 363 11.14 -8.80 -24.26
N LYS A 364 11.93 -9.78 -23.78
CA LYS A 364 11.80 -11.18 -24.17
C LYS A 364 10.96 -11.94 -23.13
N VAL A 365 10.05 -12.77 -23.63
CA VAL A 365 9.18 -13.61 -22.79
C VAL A 365 9.03 -14.98 -23.44
N ASP A 366 9.12 -16.02 -22.62
CA ASP A 366 8.78 -17.38 -23.04
C ASP A 366 7.28 -17.62 -22.88
N VAL A 367 6.67 -18.18 -23.91
CA VAL A 367 5.26 -18.55 -23.89
C VAL A 367 5.06 -19.92 -24.52
N ASN A 368 4.22 -20.73 -23.88
CA ASN A 368 3.81 -22.00 -24.46
C ASN A 368 2.92 -21.76 -25.69
N GLU A 369 3.24 -22.37 -26.81
CA GLU A 369 2.50 -22.25 -28.09
C GLU A 369 1.02 -22.60 -27.95
N GLN A 370 0.67 -23.49 -27.03
CA GLN A 370 -0.70 -23.95 -26.79
C GLN A 370 -1.50 -22.93 -25.96
N ASN A 371 -0.86 -21.90 -25.40
CA ASN A 371 -1.54 -20.84 -24.64
C ASN A 371 -1.91 -19.65 -25.53
N GLU A 372 -2.94 -19.83 -26.36
CA GLU A 372 -3.42 -18.79 -27.28
C GLU A 372 -3.81 -17.48 -26.57
N LYS A 373 -4.32 -17.55 -25.34
CA LYS A 373 -4.69 -16.34 -24.56
C LYS A 373 -3.47 -15.50 -24.21
N ALA A 374 -2.35 -16.15 -23.85
CA ALA A 374 -1.10 -15.45 -23.57
C ALA A 374 -0.51 -14.85 -24.85
N LEU A 375 -0.53 -15.58 -25.97
CA LEU A 375 -0.09 -15.06 -27.26
C LEU A 375 -0.88 -13.82 -27.69
N GLN A 376 -2.21 -13.84 -27.56
CA GLN A 376 -3.05 -12.67 -27.83
C GLN A 376 -2.74 -11.49 -26.91
N PHE A 377 -2.51 -11.74 -25.63
CA PHE A 377 -2.14 -10.69 -24.68
C PHE A 377 -0.80 -10.05 -25.06
N LEU A 378 0.23 -10.83 -25.34
CA LEU A 378 1.56 -10.35 -25.72
C LEU A 378 1.55 -9.53 -27.02
N SER A 379 0.73 -9.91 -28.00
CA SER A 379 0.55 -9.15 -29.23
C SER A 379 -0.04 -7.76 -29.01
N LEU A 380 -0.91 -7.60 -28.02
CA LEU A 380 -1.56 -6.33 -27.66
C LEU A 380 -0.61 -5.32 -26.99
N ILE A 381 0.48 -5.79 -26.41
CA ILE A 381 1.45 -4.95 -25.68
C ILE A 381 2.74 -4.70 -26.46
N HIS A 382 2.76 -5.05 -27.74
CA HIS A 382 3.88 -4.82 -28.68
C HIS A 382 5.23 -5.38 -28.22
N ILE A 383 5.23 -6.58 -27.63
CA ILE A 383 6.47 -7.31 -27.33
C ILE A 383 6.91 -8.03 -28.60
N SER A 384 8.16 -7.77 -29.01
CA SER A 384 8.77 -8.40 -30.17
C SER A 384 8.95 -9.90 -29.91
N GLU A 385 8.36 -10.69 -30.80
CA GLU A 385 8.39 -12.15 -30.92
C GLU A 385 8.68 -12.94 -29.62
N PRO A 386 7.62 -13.43 -28.94
CA PRO A 386 7.82 -14.34 -27.81
C PRO A 386 8.54 -15.59 -28.28
N THR A 387 9.55 -16.05 -27.53
CA THR A 387 10.18 -17.33 -27.79
C THR A 387 9.14 -18.42 -27.57
N ARG A 388 8.82 -19.18 -28.61
CA ARG A 388 7.81 -20.24 -28.57
C ARG A 388 8.46 -21.53 -28.08
N LEU A 389 8.04 -22.00 -26.91
CA LEU A 389 8.43 -23.29 -26.38
C LEU A 389 7.37 -24.34 -26.72
N ALA A 390 7.74 -25.35 -27.48
CA ALA A 390 6.98 -26.59 -27.56
C ALA A 390 7.35 -27.46 -26.35
N LEU A 391 6.35 -27.96 -25.61
CA LEU A 391 6.54 -28.97 -24.58
C LEU A 391 6.76 -30.33 -25.20
#